data_cb94c1cd03776d03cef7783d57008299
#
_entry.id   cb94c1cd03776d03cef7783d57008299
#
_cell.length_a   1.000
_cell.length_b   1.000
_cell.length_c   1.000
_cell.angle_alpha   90.00
_cell.angle_beta   90.00
_cell.angle_gamma   90.00
#
_symmetry.space_group_name_H-M   'P 1'
#
loop_
_entity.id
_entity.type
_entity.pdbx_description
1 polymer ?
#
loop_
_entity_poly.entity_id
_entity_poly.type
_entity_poly.pdbx_seq_one_letter_code
_entity_poly.pdbx_strand_id
1 'polypeptide(L)'
;MDDTKIINSLLADPGAGMQLLLAQYGGLINAIIRRVLPNSPEDAEECAADVLVAAWQNAPKLQRKKRPLRAWLCVTARNTAIDRWRALRPRQGDCELNEELAADWVLEPHTTSAEDLIGQLLTELPEPDREIFLRRYYYLESCREIGQRLNMQEHTVTVRLSRGRERLRKQFLERQNTL
;
A
#
# COMPACT_ATOMS: atom_id res chain seq x y z
N MET A 1 4.86 -4.46 -20.81
CA MET A 1 6.15 -5.22 -20.74
C MET A 1 5.94 -6.33 -19.73
N ASP A 2 6.55 -7.51 -19.94
CA ASP A 2 6.34 -8.67 -19.07
C ASP A 2 7.16 -8.54 -17.77
N ASP A 3 6.51 -8.69 -16.61
CA ASP A 3 7.14 -8.68 -15.29
C ASP A 3 8.31 -9.68 -15.19
N THR A 4 8.18 -10.83 -15.86
CA THR A 4 9.22 -11.85 -15.90
C THR A 4 10.51 -11.35 -16.55
N LYS A 5 10.40 -10.53 -17.59
CA LYS A 5 11.56 -9.93 -18.25
C LYS A 5 12.31 -8.99 -17.32
N ILE A 6 11.58 -8.17 -16.57
CA ILE A 6 12.18 -7.24 -15.59
C ILE A 6 12.90 -8.02 -14.48
N ILE A 7 12.25 -9.03 -13.90
CA ILE A 7 12.84 -9.84 -12.84
C ILE A 7 14.10 -10.56 -13.33
N ASN A 8 14.06 -11.15 -14.55
CA ASN A 8 15.22 -11.82 -15.11
C ASN A 8 16.38 -10.84 -15.39
N SER A 9 16.06 -9.64 -15.87
CA SER A 9 17.07 -8.60 -16.08
C SER A 9 17.71 -8.15 -14.76
N LEU A 10 16.92 -7.95 -13.69
CA LEU A 10 17.43 -7.61 -12.36
C LEU A 10 18.41 -8.67 -11.81
N LEU A 11 18.23 -9.94 -12.19
CA LEU A 11 19.10 -11.05 -11.78
C LEU A 11 20.38 -11.16 -12.62
N ALA A 12 20.30 -10.88 -13.92
CA ALA A 12 21.41 -11.02 -14.86
C ALA A 12 22.29 -9.77 -14.91
N ASP A 13 21.67 -8.59 -14.97
CA ASP A 13 22.31 -7.28 -15.00
C ASP A 13 21.45 -6.30 -14.17
N PRO A 14 21.82 -6.07 -12.92
CA PRO A 14 21.06 -5.17 -12.03
C PRO A 14 20.86 -3.76 -12.61
N GLY A 15 21.85 -3.22 -13.34
CA GLY A 15 21.74 -1.89 -13.94
C GLY A 15 20.66 -1.81 -15.01
N ALA A 16 20.69 -2.73 -15.97
CA ALA A 16 19.67 -2.82 -17.03
C ALA A 16 18.28 -3.17 -16.43
N GLY A 17 18.24 -4.06 -15.44
CA GLY A 17 17.00 -4.41 -14.75
C GLY A 17 16.36 -3.24 -14.02
N MET A 18 17.17 -2.41 -13.35
CA MET A 18 16.71 -1.18 -12.68
C MET A 18 16.14 -0.16 -13.67
N GLN A 19 16.78 0.03 -14.82
CA GLN A 19 16.27 0.92 -15.85
C GLN A 19 14.90 0.46 -16.37
N LEU A 20 14.74 -0.83 -16.64
CA LEU A 20 13.45 -1.41 -17.05
C LEU A 20 12.38 -1.27 -15.98
N LEU A 21 12.73 -1.52 -14.72
CA LEU A 21 11.84 -1.38 -13.58
C LEU A 21 11.36 0.07 -13.44
N LEU A 22 12.30 1.03 -13.49
CA LEU A 22 12.00 2.45 -13.38
C LEU A 22 11.13 2.94 -14.55
N ALA A 23 11.45 2.55 -15.78
CA ALA A 23 10.67 2.91 -16.96
C ALA A 23 9.23 2.40 -16.89
N GLN A 24 9.01 1.18 -16.39
CA GLN A 24 7.68 0.57 -16.34
C GLN A 24 6.88 0.97 -15.10
N TYR A 25 7.51 1.08 -13.95
CA TYR A 25 6.84 1.22 -12.64
C TYR A 25 7.22 2.47 -11.86
N GLY A 26 8.17 3.28 -12.34
CA GLY A 26 8.61 4.48 -11.63
C GLY A 26 7.48 5.47 -11.34
N GLY A 27 6.61 5.72 -12.32
CA GLY A 27 5.43 6.57 -12.14
C GLY A 27 4.46 6.04 -11.08
N LEU A 28 4.20 4.73 -11.08
CA LEU A 28 3.34 4.07 -10.10
C LEU A 28 3.93 4.14 -8.68
N ILE A 29 5.22 3.84 -8.54
CA ILE A 29 5.94 3.91 -7.26
C ILE A 29 5.86 5.33 -6.70
N ASN A 30 6.21 6.34 -7.51
CA ASN A 30 6.16 7.73 -7.11
C ASN A 30 4.74 8.20 -6.74
N ALA A 31 3.72 7.81 -7.49
CA ALA A 31 2.35 8.18 -7.19
C ALA A 31 1.89 7.63 -5.83
N ILE A 32 2.26 6.39 -5.50
CA ILE A 32 1.93 5.77 -4.20
C ILE A 32 2.67 6.47 -3.06
N ILE A 33 3.97 6.74 -3.22
CA ILE A 33 4.80 7.35 -2.19
C ILE A 33 4.34 8.79 -1.91
N ARG A 34 4.11 9.59 -2.95
CA ARG A 34 3.68 11.00 -2.81
C ARG A 34 2.30 11.15 -2.17
N ARG A 35 1.44 10.15 -2.28
CA ARG A 35 0.18 10.13 -1.51
C ARG A 35 0.40 10.06 0.00
N VAL A 36 1.46 9.42 0.46
CA VAL A 36 1.80 9.28 1.89
C VAL A 36 2.70 10.42 2.36
N LEU A 37 3.56 10.94 1.47
CA LEU A 37 4.56 11.98 1.73
C LEU A 37 4.37 13.19 0.81
N PRO A 38 3.21 13.88 0.84
CA PRO A 38 2.90 14.96 -0.11
C PRO A 38 3.83 16.16 0.03
N ASN A 39 4.26 16.46 1.27
CA ASN A 39 5.04 17.66 1.61
C ASN A 39 6.53 17.38 1.83
N SER A 40 7.03 16.19 1.47
CA SER A 40 8.43 15.78 1.68
C SER A 40 9.00 15.18 0.40
N PRO A 41 9.29 15.99 -0.63
CA PRO A 41 9.75 15.48 -1.92
C PRO A 41 11.07 14.71 -1.82
N GLU A 42 12.02 15.17 -0.99
CA GLU A 42 13.29 14.51 -0.77
C GLU A 42 13.12 13.12 -0.15
N ASP A 43 12.28 13.02 0.90
CA ASP A 43 11.95 11.74 1.52
C ASP A 43 11.21 10.81 0.54
N ALA A 44 10.37 11.37 -0.34
CA ALA A 44 9.69 10.59 -1.35
C ALA A 44 10.65 10.00 -2.38
N GLU A 45 11.67 10.75 -2.81
CA GLU A 45 12.71 10.27 -3.71
C GLU A 45 13.58 9.18 -3.06
N GLU A 46 13.95 9.36 -1.79
CA GLU A 46 14.70 8.35 -1.02
C GLU A 46 13.87 7.06 -0.88
N CYS A 47 12.59 7.18 -0.53
CA CYS A 47 11.70 6.02 -0.49
C CYS A 47 11.57 5.30 -1.84
N ALA A 48 11.54 6.05 -2.95
CA ALA A 48 11.48 5.45 -4.28
C ALA A 48 12.77 4.65 -4.58
N ALA A 49 13.93 5.19 -4.23
CA ALA A 49 15.20 4.50 -4.35
C ALA A 49 15.24 3.22 -3.50
N ASP A 50 14.78 3.28 -2.24
CA ASP A 50 14.67 2.12 -1.36
C ASP A 50 13.79 1.01 -1.94
N VAL A 51 12.66 1.37 -2.56
CA VAL A 51 11.77 0.41 -3.23
C VAL A 51 12.45 -0.29 -4.39
N LEU A 52 13.24 0.45 -5.19
CA LEU A 52 14.01 -0.11 -6.31
C LEU A 52 15.06 -1.09 -5.80
N VAL A 53 15.81 -0.71 -4.77
CA VAL A 53 16.82 -1.58 -4.12
C VAL A 53 16.16 -2.82 -3.54
N ALA A 54 15.02 -2.67 -2.85
CA ALA A 54 14.26 -3.80 -2.32
C ALA A 54 13.77 -4.74 -3.43
N ALA A 55 13.38 -4.22 -4.60
CA ALA A 55 12.97 -5.04 -5.74
C ALA A 55 14.12 -5.89 -6.25
N TRP A 56 15.30 -5.31 -6.41
CA TRP A 56 16.51 -6.04 -6.79
C TRP A 56 16.86 -7.14 -5.77
N GLN A 57 16.94 -6.80 -4.49
CA GLN A 57 17.27 -7.75 -3.42
C GLN A 57 16.27 -8.91 -3.33
N ASN A 58 15.01 -8.65 -3.64
CA ASN A 58 13.95 -9.66 -3.60
C ASN A 58 13.69 -10.35 -4.94
N ALA A 59 14.37 -9.98 -6.03
CA ALA A 59 14.20 -10.57 -7.35
C ALA A 59 14.26 -12.11 -7.36
N PRO A 60 15.21 -12.77 -6.64
CA PRO A 60 15.25 -14.25 -6.58
C PRO A 60 13.98 -14.86 -5.94
N LYS A 61 13.44 -14.20 -4.91
CA LYS A 61 12.22 -14.66 -4.22
C LYS A 61 10.98 -14.43 -5.07
N LEU A 62 10.92 -13.30 -5.78
CA LEU A 62 9.82 -12.95 -6.67
C LEU A 62 9.74 -13.94 -7.83
N GLN A 63 10.87 -14.27 -8.46
CA GLN A 63 10.98 -15.26 -9.51
C GLN A 63 10.51 -16.63 -9.02
N ARG A 64 11.08 -17.13 -7.90
CA ARG A 64 10.74 -18.46 -7.38
C ARG A 64 9.26 -18.61 -7.00
N LYS A 65 8.67 -17.56 -6.41
CA LYS A 65 7.27 -17.59 -5.94
C LYS A 65 6.27 -17.18 -7.02
N LYS A 66 6.71 -16.82 -8.22
CA LYS A 66 5.88 -16.31 -9.33
C LYS A 66 4.88 -15.25 -8.88
N ARG A 67 5.33 -14.36 -7.99
CA ARG A 67 4.48 -13.27 -7.48
C ARG A 67 4.37 -12.16 -8.52
N PRO A 68 3.18 -11.58 -8.73
CA PRO A 68 3.02 -10.40 -9.58
C PRO A 68 3.89 -9.25 -9.07
N LEU A 69 4.84 -8.79 -9.89
CA LEU A 69 5.79 -7.74 -9.52
C LEU A 69 5.05 -6.45 -9.16
N ARG A 70 4.07 -6.06 -9.97
CA ARG A 70 3.26 -4.86 -9.73
C ARG A 70 2.61 -4.86 -8.34
N ALA A 71 1.96 -5.95 -7.95
CA ALA A 71 1.31 -6.05 -6.65
C ALA A 71 2.31 -5.96 -5.50
N TRP A 72 3.47 -6.58 -5.65
CA TRP A 72 4.54 -6.51 -4.67
C TRP A 72 5.09 -5.09 -4.53
N LEU A 73 5.33 -4.39 -5.65
CA LEU A 73 5.80 -3.00 -5.67
C LEU A 73 4.81 -2.05 -5.00
N CYS A 74 3.51 -2.18 -5.26
CA CYS A 74 2.48 -1.36 -4.62
C CYS A 74 2.53 -1.49 -3.09
N VAL A 75 2.62 -2.72 -2.59
CA VAL A 75 2.70 -2.98 -1.14
C VAL A 75 4.01 -2.44 -0.55
N THR A 76 5.13 -2.67 -1.23
CA THR A 76 6.45 -2.24 -0.76
C THR A 76 6.54 -0.72 -0.74
N ALA A 77 6.18 -0.04 -1.84
CA ALA A 77 6.21 1.43 -1.93
C ALA A 77 5.35 2.07 -0.84
N ARG A 78 4.13 1.54 -0.63
CA ARG A 78 3.25 2.04 0.42
C ARG A 78 3.84 1.84 1.82
N ASN A 79 4.36 0.66 2.12
CA ASN A 79 4.93 0.38 3.44
C ASN A 79 6.18 1.23 3.70
N THR A 80 7.10 1.35 2.73
CA THR A 80 8.29 2.21 2.84
C THR A 80 7.89 3.65 3.13
N ALA A 81 6.93 4.19 2.40
CA ALA A 81 6.45 5.55 2.61
C ALA A 81 5.79 5.74 3.99
N ILE A 82 4.99 4.78 4.47
CA ILE A 82 4.38 4.82 5.80
C ILE A 82 5.45 4.77 6.90
N ASP A 83 6.44 3.91 6.76
CA ASP A 83 7.51 3.79 7.75
C ASP A 83 8.34 5.09 7.83
N ARG A 84 8.62 5.72 6.67
CA ARG A 84 9.28 7.04 6.62
C ARG A 84 8.41 8.13 7.26
N TRP A 85 7.13 8.20 6.92
CA TRP A 85 6.19 9.15 7.50
C TRP A 85 6.09 9.03 9.03
N ARG A 86 6.10 7.80 9.57
CA ARG A 86 6.15 7.55 11.01
C ARG A 86 7.46 8.01 11.64
N ALA A 87 8.58 7.83 10.94
CA ALA A 87 9.90 8.27 11.41
C ALA A 87 10.02 9.79 11.46
N LEU A 88 9.36 10.50 10.54
CA LEU A 88 9.36 11.97 10.49
C LEU A 88 8.46 12.62 11.55
N ARG A 89 7.51 11.88 12.12
CA ARG A 89 6.68 12.42 13.19
C ARG A 89 7.45 12.50 14.51
N PRO A 90 7.39 13.64 15.20
CA PRO A 90 7.91 13.72 16.56
C PRO A 90 7.23 12.66 17.42
N ARG A 91 7.99 11.98 18.28
CA ARG A 91 7.46 11.09 19.32
C ARG A 91 6.77 11.91 20.40
N GLN A 92 5.69 12.56 20.07
CA GLN A 92 4.78 13.16 21.05
C GLN A 92 3.58 12.25 21.19
N GLY A 93 3.27 11.91 22.44
CA GLY A 93 2.05 11.19 22.79
C GLY A 93 0.84 11.93 22.24
N ASP A 94 -0.18 11.16 21.85
CA ASP A 94 -1.47 11.65 21.37
C ASP A 94 -1.40 12.78 20.33
N CYS A 95 -0.88 12.45 19.15
CA CYS A 95 -1.12 13.30 18.01
C CYS A 95 -2.56 13.07 17.57
N GLU A 96 -3.46 14.01 17.94
CA GLU A 96 -4.70 14.20 17.21
C GLU A 96 -4.35 14.24 15.73
N LEU A 97 -4.85 13.27 14.99
CA LEU A 97 -4.70 13.24 13.55
C LEU A 97 -5.26 14.55 13.02
N ASN A 98 -4.44 15.29 12.32
CA ASN A 98 -4.87 16.47 11.63
C ASN A 98 -5.98 16.01 10.65
N GLU A 99 -7.22 16.35 10.95
CA GLU A 99 -8.40 16.03 10.12
C GLU A 99 -8.24 16.57 8.69
N GLU A 100 -7.39 17.58 8.48
CA GLU A 100 -7.05 18.14 7.18
C GLU A 100 -6.30 17.12 6.28
N LEU A 101 -5.37 16.31 6.83
CA LEU A 101 -4.71 15.25 6.05
C LEU A 101 -5.66 14.09 5.72
N ALA A 102 -6.66 13.89 6.56
CA ALA A 102 -7.70 12.91 6.35
C ALA A 102 -8.69 13.37 5.27
N ALA A 103 -9.01 14.65 5.24
CA ALA A 103 -9.95 15.23 4.28
C ALA A 103 -9.43 15.19 2.83
N ASP A 104 -8.12 15.42 2.61
CA ASP A 104 -7.52 15.37 1.27
C ASP A 104 -7.53 13.96 0.63
N TRP A 105 -7.66 12.91 1.42
CA TRP A 105 -7.75 11.54 0.92
C TRP A 105 -9.17 11.14 0.48
N VAL A 106 -10.17 11.89 0.94
CA VAL A 106 -11.59 11.63 0.68
C VAL A 106 -12.14 12.55 -0.40
N LEU A 107 -11.51 13.69 -0.69
CA LEU A 107 -12.13 14.81 -1.42
C LEU A 107 -11.55 15.14 -2.78
N GLU A 108 -10.64 14.36 -3.36
CA GLU A 108 -10.47 14.45 -4.80
C GLU A 108 -11.50 13.52 -5.46
N PRO A 109 -12.55 14.06 -6.10
CA PRO A 109 -13.48 13.24 -6.86
C PRO A 109 -12.80 12.80 -8.16
N HIS A 110 -11.88 11.88 -8.08
CA HIS A 110 -11.54 11.06 -9.23
C HIS A 110 -12.65 10.04 -9.36
N THR A 111 -13.77 10.49 -9.92
CA THR A 111 -14.95 9.72 -10.28
C THR A 111 -14.58 8.58 -11.22
N THR A 112 -14.10 7.51 -10.64
CA THR A 112 -14.20 6.19 -11.24
C THR A 112 -15.21 5.38 -10.42
N SER A 113 -16.21 4.82 -11.07
CA SER A 113 -17.23 3.97 -10.45
C SER A 113 -16.66 2.86 -9.54
N ALA A 114 -15.37 2.55 -9.71
CA ALA A 114 -14.63 1.59 -8.91
C ALA A 114 -14.28 2.09 -7.50
N GLU A 115 -13.97 3.38 -7.34
CA GLU A 115 -13.62 3.96 -6.02
C GLU A 115 -14.87 4.11 -5.15
N ASP A 116 -15.98 4.52 -5.75
CA ASP A 116 -17.28 4.58 -5.09
C ASP A 116 -17.73 3.20 -4.63
N LEU A 117 -17.51 2.17 -5.46
CA LEU A 117 -17.84 0.80 -5.14
C LEU A 117 -16.99 0.27 -3.96
N ILE A 118 -15.70 0.57 -3.94
CA ILE A 118 -14.83 0.20 -2.80
C ILE A 118 -15.28 0.89 -1.52
N GLY A 119 -15.63 2.18 -1.59
CA GLY A 119 -16.17 2.94 -0.46
C GLY A 119 -17.43 2.29 0.11
N GLN A 120 -18.39 1.93 -0.74
CA GLN A 120 -19.60 1.22 -0.35
C GLN A 120 -19.30 -0.14 0.31
N LEU A 121 -18.42 -0.94 -0.31
CA LEU A 121 -18.03 -2.25 0.23
C LEU A 121 -17.35 -2.15 1.60
N LEU A 122 -16.58 -1.08 1.85
CA LEU A 122 -15.97 -0.85 3.16
C LEU A 122 -17.03 -0.51 4.23
N THR A 123 -18.08 0.24 3.88
CA THR A 123 -19.17 0.55 4.81
C THR A 123 -20.00 -0.67 5.17
N GLU A 124 -20.06 -1.67 4.30
CA GLU A 124 -20.79 -2.94 4.52
C GLU A 124 -20.01 -3.96 5.37
N LEU A 125 -18.73 -3.69 5.66
CA LEU A 125 -17.97 -4.57 6.55
C LEU A 125 -18.54 -4.52 7.97
N PRO A 126 -18.71 -5.69 8.62
CA PRO A 126 -19.11 -5.75 10.02
C PRO A 126 -18.00 -5.23 10.94
N GLU A 127 -18.38 -4.70 12.10
CA GLU A 127 -17.41 -4.42 13.15
C GLU A 127 -16.86 -5.74 13.75
N PRO A 128 -15.59 -5.80 14.15
CA PRO A 128 -14.60 -4.73 14.14
C PRO A 128 -13.79 -4.65 12.81
N ASP A 129 -14.16 -5.40 11.78
CA ASP A 129 -13.37 -5.46 10.54
C ASP A 129 -13.35 -4.09 9.83
N ARG A 130 -14.48 -3.36 9.82
CA ARG A 130 -14.54 -2.00 9.27
C ARG A 130 -13.56 -1.06 9.96
N GLU A 131 -13.55 -1.05 11.29
CA GLU A 131 -12.64 -0.22 12.08
C GLU A 131 -11.16 -0.59 11.82
N ILE A 132 -10.84 -1.90 11.73
CA ILE A 132 -9.50 -2.38 11.40
C ILE A 132 -9.06 -1.88 10.02
N PHE A 133 -9.95 -1.89 9.02
CA PHE A 133 -9.65 -1.41 7.67
C PHE A 133 -9.43 0.10 7.65
N LEU A 134 -10.30 0.89 8.30
CA LEU A 134 -10.13 2.34 8.43
C LEU A 134 -8.79 2.66 9.09
N ARG A 135 -8.47 2.04 10.22
CA ARG A 135 -7.21 2.27 10.92
C ARG A 135 -5.99 1.89 10.07
N ARG A 136 -6.05 0.77 9.38
CA ARG A 136 -4.93 0.31 8.55
C ARG A 136 -4.71 1.15 7.30
N TYR A 137 -5.78 1.53 6.61
CA TYR A 137 -5.69 2.12 5.26
C TYR A 137 -5.90 3.62 5.25
N TYR A 138 -6.65 4.15 6.17
CA TYR A 138 -6.91 5.58 6.31
C TYR A 138 -5.98 6.23 7.35
N TYR A 139 -5.97 5.71 8.59
CA TYR A 139 -5.11 6.22 9.66
C TYR A 139 -3.67 5.69 9.59
N LEU A 140 -3.34 4.81 8.67
CA LEU A 140 -2.00 4.26 8.43
C LEU A 140 -1.39 3.56 9.66
N GLU A 141 -2.20 3.09 10.60
CA GLU A 141 -1.76 2.38 11.81
C GLU A 141 -1.16 1.01 11.47
N SER A 142 -0.16 0.57 12.23
CA SER A 142 0.37 -0.79 12.16
C SER A 142 -0.61 -1.79 12.76
N CYS A 143 -0.48 -3.08 12.39
CA CYS A 143 -1.31 -4.12 13.01
C CYS A 143 -1.14 -4.18 14.54
N ARG A 144 0.05 -3.84 15.04
CA ARG A 144 0.34 -3.77 16.46
C ARG A 144 -0.42 -2.62 17.15
N GLU A 145 -0.39 -1.42 16.57
CA GLU A 145 -1.12 -0.25 17.08
C GLU A 145 -2.63 -0.49 17.07
N ILE A 146 -3.15 -1.03 15.96
CA ILE A 146 -4.56 -1.43 15.86
C ILE A 146 -4.91 -2.45 16.93
N GLY A 147 -4.08 -3.45 17.14
CA GLY A 147 -4.26 -4.47 18.17
C GLY A 147 -4.33 -3.87 19.57
N GLN A 148 -3.43 -2.95 19.89
CA GLN A 148 -3.43 -2.22 21.17
C GLN A 148 -4.71 -1.41 21.37
N ARG A 149 -5.16 -0.66 20.35
CA ARG A 149 -6.38 0.17 20.44
C ARG A 149 -7.68 -0.65 20.55
N LEU A 150 -7.75 -1.77 19.83
CA LEU A 150 -8.96 -2.60 19.80
C LEU A 150 -8.89 -3.76 20.81
N ASN A 151 -7.88 -3.77 21.67
CA ASN A 151 -7.63 -4.86 22.65
C ASN A 151 -7.61 -6.25 21.97
N MET A 152 -6.87 -6.35 20.88
CA MET A 152 -6.70 -7.57 20.08
C MET A 152 -5.22 -7.91 19.94
N GLN A 153 -4.92 -9.18 19.73
CA GLN A 153 -3.55 -9.59 19.37
C GLN A 153 -3.24 -9.13 17.93
N GLU A 154 -2.00 -8.71 17.69
CA GLU A 154 -1.52 -8.28 16.34
C GLU A 154 -1.80 -9.34 15.27
N HIS A 155 -1.59 -10.63 15.62
CA HIS A 155 -1.91 -11.73 14.71
C HIS A 155 -3.39 -11.77 14.33
N THR A 156 -4.30 -11.51 15.26
CA THR A 156 -5.74 -11.45 15.01
C THR A 156 -6.07 -10.34 14.01
N VAL A 157 -5.48 -9.15 14.18
CA VAL A 157 -5.64 -8.03 13.25
C VAL A 157 -5.15 -8.42 11.85
N THR A 158 -3.98 -9.06 11.76
CA THR A 158 -3.37 -9.51 10.50
C THR A 158 -4.27 -10.50 9.76
N VAL A 159 -4.82 -11.48 10.48
CA VAL A 159 -5.73 -12.50 9.92
C VAL A 159 -7.04 -11.86 9.45
N ARG A 160 -7.63 -10.95 10.23
CA ARG A 160 -8.85 -10.23 9.86
C ARG A 160 -8.65 -9.37 8.61
N LEU A 161 -7.55 -8.64 8.51
CA LEU A 161 -7.17 -7.90 7.30
C LEU A 161 -7.01 -8.81 6.08
N SER A 162 -6.40 -9.98 6.25
CA SER A 162 -6.24 -10.94 5.15
C SER A 162 -7.58 -11.47 4.65
N ARG A 163 -8.44 -11.93 5.56
CA ARG A 163 -9.77 -12.44 5.22
C ARG A 163 -10.69 -11.35 4.68
N GLY A 164 -10.64 -10.16 5.25
CA GLY A 164 -11.43 -9.02 4.79
C GLY A 164 -11.05 -8.59 3.36
N ARG A 165 -9.74 -8.57 3.02
CA ARG A 165 -9.31 -8.30 1.64
C ARG A 165 -9.84 -9.33 0.64
N GLU A 166 -9.81 -10.61 1.00
CA GLU A 166 -10.35 -11.67 0.13
C GLU A 166 -11.85 -11.50 -0.08
N ARG A 167 -12.59 -11.20 0.99
CA ARG A 167 -14.03 -10.92 0.93
C ARG A 167 -14.34 -9.71 0.05
N LEU A 168 -13.66 -8.58 0.28
CA LEU A 168 -13.83 -7.35 -0.50
C LEU A 168 -13.51 -7.57 -1.97
N ARG A 169 -12.43 -8.31 -2.27
CA ARG A 169 -12.06 -8.64 -3.64
C ARG A 169 -13.16 -9.44 -4.35
N LYS A 170 -13.70 -10.45 -3.68
CA LYS A 170 -14.78 -11.28 -4.23
C LYS A 170 -16.03 -10.42 -4.51
N GLN A 171 -16.47 -9.64 -3.55
CA GLN A 171 -17.63 -8.76 -3.70
C GLN A 171 -17.44 -7.70 -4.79
N PHE A 172 -16.24 -7.14 -4.90
CA PHE A 172 -15.89 -6.16 -5.93
C PHE A 172 -16.02 -6.77 -7.33
N LEU A 173 -15.45 -7.95 -7.56
CA LEU A 173 -15.52 -8.64 -8.84
C LEU A 173 -16.97 -9.05 -9.20
N GLU A 174 -17.75 -9.51 -8.23
CA GLU A 174 -19.15 -9.86 -8.42
C GLU A 174 -19.98 -8.64 -8.86
N ARG A 175 -19.77 -7.47 -8.23
CA ARG A 175 -20.50 -6.24 -8.58
C ARG A 175 -20.03 -5.63 -9.90
N GLN A 176 -18.75 -5.72 -10.24
CA GLN A 176 -18.26 -5.27 -11.55
C GLN A 176 -18.86 -6.07 -12.70
N ASN A 177 -19.11 -7.37 -12.52
CA ASN A 177 -19.71 -8.22 -13.55
C ASN A 177 -21.24 -8.03 -13.67
N THR A 178 -21.85 -7.27 -12.80
CA THR A 178 -23.30 -7.02 -12.77
C THR A 178 -23.68 -5.63 -13.31
N LEU A 179 -22.69 -4.76 -13.54
CA LEU A 179 -22.81 -3.45 -14.17
C LEU A 179 -22.47 -3.52 -15.66
#